data_640812538858f3fa3b4949f9d0f0977f
#
_entry.id   640812538858f3fa3b4949f9d0f0977f
#
_cell.length_a   1.000
_cell.length_b   1.000
_cell.length_c   1.000
_cell.angle_alpha   90.00
_cell.angle_beta   90.00
_cell.angle_gamma   90.00
#
_symmetry.space_group_name_H-M   'P 1'
#
loop_
_entity.id
_entity.type
_entity.pdbx_description
1 polymer ?
#
loop_
_entity_poly.entity_id
_entity_poly.type
_entity_poly.pdbx_seq_one_letter_code
_entity_poly.pdbx_strand_id
1 'polypeptide(L)'
;MRKQSDATATGVMCMLNIVLVEPEIPQNCGNIARTCAATGCRLHLIRPLGFDISEKAVRRAGLDYWHMVEVRDYENLEDFFAKNQVEEMWCLSTKAPRSYAQAEYPRDVFLVFGRESRGLPENLLERVYDRCIRIPMIEGARSLNLSNSVAIVTYEALRQHGFEHLLDHGALTGRDEEPGAWMDYL
;
A
#
# COMPACT_ATOMS: atom_id res chain seq x y z
N MET A 1 -43.01 20.01 -3.57
CA MET A 1 -42.58 18.91 -2.72
C MET A 1 -42.05 17.79 -3.60
N ARG A 2 -40.74 17.69 -3.81
CA ARG A 2 -40.08 16.55 -4.47
C ARG A 2 -39.36 15.76 -3.39
N LYS A 3 -39.77 14.54 -3.17
CA LYS A 3 -39.12 13.58 -2.27
C LYS A 3 -37.77 13.22 -2.88
N GLN A 4 -36.69 13.56 -2.19
CA GLN A 4 -35.40 12.95 -2.38
C GLN A 4 -35.51 11.47 -1.96
N SER A 5 -35.29 10.59 -2.90
CA SER A 5 -35.13 9.17 -2.64
C SER A 5 -33.70 8.95 -2.19
N ASP A 6 -33.52 8.72 -0.88
CA ASP A 6 -32.29 8.17 -0.32
C ASP A 6 -32.10 6.76 -0.88
N ALA A 7 -31.26 6.65 -1.90
CA ALA A 7 -30.70 5.39 -2.29
C ALA A 7 -29.41 5.18 -1.48
N THR A 8 -29.53 4.53 -0.33
CA THR A 8 -28.39 3.92 0.36
C THR A 8 -27.86 2.79 -0.51
N ALA A 9 -26.99 3.13 -1.46
CA ALA A 9 -26.13 2.16 -2.09
C ALA A 9 -25.13 1.70 -1.02
N THR A 10 -25.34 0.51 -0.47
CA THR A 10 -24.31 -0.27 0.23
C THR A 10 -23.26 -0.69 -0.81
N GLY A 11 -22.47 0.27 -1.28
CA GLY A 11 -21.30 0.00 -2.09
C GLY A 11 -20.29 -0.75 -1.23
N VAL A 12 -19.98 -1.97 -1.60
CA VAL A 12 -18.83 -2.69 -1.04
C VAL A 12 -17.61 -1.83 -1.34
N MET A 13 -17.04 -1.24 -0.29
CA MET A 13 -15.83 -0.41 -0.40
C MET A 13 -14.72 -1.28 -0.99
N CYS A 14 -14.09 -0.85 -2.09
CA CYS A 14 -12.91 -1.50 -2.62
C CYS A 14 -11.79 -1.38 -1.58
N MET A 15 -11.43 -2.48 -0.94
CA MET A 15 -10.42 -2.50 0.09
C MET A 15 -9.20 -3.27 -0.38
N LEU A 16 -8.15 -2.53 -0.75
CA LEU A 16 -6.87 -3.14 -1.07
C LEU A 16 -6.18 -3.63 0.21
N ASN A 17 -5.53 -4.78 0.13
CA ASN A 17 -4.81 -5.39 1.23
C ASN A 17 -3.30 -5.31 0.94
N ILE A 18 -2.58 -4.48 1.70
CA ILE A 18 -1.12 -4.34 1.61
C ILE A 18 -0.48 -5.33 2.56
N VAL A 19 0.32 -6.26 2.04
CA VAL A 19 0.97 -7.32 2.81
C VAL A 19 2.47 -7.12 2.80
N LEU A 20 3.06 -6.94 3.97
CA LEU A 20 4.51 -6.82 4.15
C LEU A 20 5.03 -8.10 4.80
N VAL A 21 5.87 -8.83 4.05
CA VAL A 21 6.50 -10.07 4.54
C VAL A 21 7.84 -9.72 5.16
N GLU A 22 7.95 -9.88 6.47
CA GLU A 22 9.16 -9.65 7.26
C GLU A 22 9.81 -8.28 7.02
N PRO A 23 9.06 -7.16 7.13
CA PRO A 23 9.62 -5.83 6.93
C PRO A 23 10.70 -5.52 7.98
N GLU A 24 11.81 -4.90 7.52
CA GLU A 24 13.01 -4.70 8.34
C GLU A 24 13.15 -3.26 8.84
N ILE A 25 12.67 -2.27 8.07
CA ILE A 25 12.92 -0.84 8.32
C ILE A 25 11.66 -0.14 8.84
N PRO A 26 11.65 0.32 10.11
CA PRO A 26 10.46 0.93 10.72
C PRO A 26 9.96 2.19 9.99
N GLN A 27 10.87 2.99 9.41
CA GLN A 27 10.50 4.19 8.64
C GLN A 27 9.70 3.85 7.39
N ASN A 28 10.02 2.74 6.70
CA ASN A 28 9.25 2.28 5.55
C ASN A 28 7.85 1.87 5.99
N CYS A 29 7.73 1.09 7.07
CA CYS A 29 6.45 0.68 7.61
C CYS A 29 5.58 1.88 8.01
N GLY A 30 6.17 2.92 8.62
CA GLY A 30 5.49 4.16 8.96
C GLY A 30 4.96 4.91 7.73
N ASN A 31 5.76 5.04 6.68
CA ASN A 31 5.33 5.66 5.42
C ASN A 31 4.23 4.84 4.72
N ILE A 32 4.32 3.50 4.79
CA ILE A 32 3.28 2.61 4.24
C ILE A 32 1.98 2.74 5.03
N ALA A 33 2.06 2.80 6.36
CA ALA A 33 0.88 3.04 7.19
C ALA A 33 0.20 4.38 6.84
N ARG A 34 0.98 5.45 6.58
CA ARG A 34 0.44 6.73 6.10
C ARG A 34 -0.26 6.58 4.74
N THR A 35 0.32 5.81 3.81
CA THR A 35 -0.33 5.50 2.52
C THR A 35 -1.64 4.76 2.75
N CYS A 36 -1.66 3.75 3.61
CA CYS A 36 -2.88 3.01 3.96
C CYS A 36 -3.94 3.92 4.59
N ALA A 37 -3.54 4.81 5.53
CA ALA A 37 -4.46 5.78 6.13
C ALA A 37 -5.08 6.73 5.10
N ALA A 38 -4.27 7.19 4.13
CA ALA A 38 -4.71 8.11 3.08
C ALA A 38 -5.63 7.44 2.04
N THR A 39 -5.55 6.12 1.88
CA THR A 39 -6.23 5.38 0.81
C THR A 39 -7.31 4.41 1.32
N GLY A 40 -7.43 4.23 2.63
CA GLY A 40 -8.34 3.26 3.23
C GLY A 40 -7.90 1.81 3.06
N CYS A 41 -6.64 1.55 2.66
CA CYS A 41 -6.11 0.20 2.52
C CYS A 41 -5.87 -0.45 3.89
N ARG A 42 -6.03 -1.77 3.96
CA ARG A 42 -5.65 -2.58 5.13
C ARG A 42 -4.17 -2.94 5.07
N LEU A 43 -3.50 -2.93 6.22
CA LEU A 43 -2.10 -3.30 6.35
C LEU A 43 -1.95 -4.64 7.08
N HIS A 44 -1.31 -5.60 6.42
CA HIS A 44 -0.97 -6.91 6.98
C HIS A 44 0.54 -7.01 7.17
N LEU A 45 0.98 -7.34 8.38
CA LEU A 45 2.39 -7.49 8.76
C LEU A 45 2.68 -8.95 9.08
N ILE A 46 3.61 -9.55 8.36
CA ILE A 46 4.01 -10.94 8.59
C ILE A 46 5.37 -10.95 9.27
N ARG A 47 5.45 -11.61 10.42
CA ARG A 47 6.65 -11.72 11.26
C ARG A 47 7.71 -12.65 10.65
N PRO A 48 9.01 -12.48 11.04
CA PRO A 48 9.52 -11.53 12.03
C PRO A 48 9.56 -10.08 11.52
N LEU A 49 9.31 -9.13 12.43
CA LEU A 49 9.45 -7.71 12.13
C LEU A 49 10.82 -7.23 12.63
N GLY A 50 11.49 -6.38 11.85
CA GLY A 50 12.75 -5.75 12.26
C GLY A 50 12.58 -4.66 13.33
N PHE A 51 11.35 -4.45 13.85
CA PHE A 51 11.00 -3.37 14.78
C PHE A 51 9.78 -3.75 15.64
N ASP A 52 9.57 -2.95 16.70
CA ASP A 52 8.43 -3.10 17.61
C ASP A 52 7.24 -2.26 17.12
N ILE A 53 6.05 -2.88 17.07
CA ILE A 53 4.77 -2.25 16.69
C ILE A 53 3.85 -2.03 17.91
N SER A 54 4.37 -2.15 19.14
CA SER A 54 3.59 -1.83 20.34
C SER A 54 3.13 -0.36 20.32
N GLU A 55 2.01 -0.06 20.96
CA GLU A 55 1.50 1.32 21.06
C GLU A 55 2.56 2.32 21.52
N LYS A 56 3.43 1.89 22.45
CA LYS A 56 4.52 2.71 22.98
C LYS A 56 5.58 3.01 21.91
N ALA A 57 5.94 2.03 21.08
CA ALA A 57 6.92 2.19 20.00
C ALA A 57 6.32 3.08 18.88
N VAL A 58 5.09 2.84 18.49
CA VAL A 58 4.34 3.63 17.51
C VAL A 58 4.24 5.10 17.92
N ARG A 59 3.89 5.39 19.17
CA ARG A 59 3.85 6.77 19.70
C ARG A 59 5.22 7.44 19.70
N ARG A 60 6.29 6.72 20.09
CA ARG A 60 7.67 7.26 20.08
C ARG A 60 8.16 7.57 18.67
N ALA A 61 7.74 6.79 17.69
CA ALA A 61 8.08 6.98 16.29
C ALA A 61 7.29 8.12 15.61
N GLY A 62 6.32 8.74 16.31
CA GLY A 62 5.49 9.82 15.77
C GLY A 62 4.57 9.35 14.63
N LEU A 63 4.13 8.09 14.67
CA LEU A 63 3.27 7.52 13.64
C LEU A 63 1.81 7.91 13.90
N ASP A 64 1.49 9.19 13.71
CA ASP A 64 0.19 9.79 14.03
C ASP A 64 -0.98 9.14 13.27
N TYR A 65 -0.71 8.53 12.11
CA TYR A 65 -1.71 7.90 11.25
C TYR A 65 -2.02 6.44 11.61
N TRP A 66 -1.25 5.82 12.51
CA TRP A 66 -1.39 4.40 12.85
C TRP A 66 -2.79 4.02 13.34
N HIS A 67 -3.41 4.89 14.11
CA HIS A 67 -4.77 4.70 14.64
C HIS A 67 -5.87 4.76 13.56
N MET A 68 -5.55 5.25 12.35
CA MET A 68 -6.47 5.35 11.21
C MET A 68 -6.38 4.13 10.29
N VAL A 69 -5.45 3.22 10.55
CA VAL A 69 -5.17 2.05 9.69
C VAL A 69 -5.64 0.79 10.37
N GLU A 70 -6.36 -0.06 9.65
CA GLU A 70 -6.61 -1.42 10.09
C GLU A 70 -5.33 -2.24 9.91
N VAL A 71 -4.58 -2.43 11.00
CA VAL A 71 -3.34 -3.22 11.00
C VAL A 71 -3.61 -4.60 11.56
N ARG A 72 -3.19 -5.63 10.84
CA ARG A 72 -3.23 -7.04 11.27
C ARG A 72 -1.83 -7.62 11.23
N ASP A 73 -1.44 -8.38 12.24
CA ASP A 73 -0.14 -9.06 12.26
C ASP A 73 -0.30 -10.59 12.37
N TYR A 74 0.70 -11.30 11.83
CA TYR A 74 0.70 -12.74 11.68
C TYR A 74 2.08 -13.30 12.04
N GLU A 75 2.09 -14.50 12.64
CA GLU A 75 3.32 -15.14 13.07
C GLU A 75 4.22 -15.54 11.89
N ASN A 76 3.64 -15.91 10.75
CA ASN A 76 4.32 -16.31 9.53
C ASN A 76 3.35 -16.33 8.33
N LEU A 77 3.83 -16.69 7.14
CA LEU A 77 3.03 -16.82 5.93
C LEU A 77 1.92 -17.86 6.04
N GLU A 78 2.16 -18.99 6.72
CA GLU A 78 1.13 -20.03 6.92
C GLU A 78 -0.03 -19.51 7.75
N ASP A 79 0.28 -18.78 8.84
CA ASP A 79 -0.72 -18.14 9.70
C ASP A 79 -1.54 -17.10 8.93
N PHE A 80 -0.88 -16.31 8.07
CA PHE A 80 -1.55 -15.36 7.19
C PHE A 80 -2.54 -16.04 6.25
N PHE A 81 -2.11 -17.07 5.51
CA PHE A 81 -2.99 -17.79 4.57
C PHE A 81 -4.09 -18.58 5.28
N ALA A 82 -3.85 -19.06 6.49
CA ALA A 82 -4.87 -19.75 7.29
C ALA A 82 -5.99 -18.81 7.77
N LYS A 83 -5.66 -17.54 8.03
CA LYS A 83 -6.60 -16.54 8.58
C LYS A 83 -7.28 -15.66 7.51
N ASN A 84 -6.81 -15.70 6.27
CA ASN A 84 -7.33 -14.89 5.19
C ASN A 84 -7.71 -15.73 3.97
N GLN A 85 -8.88 -15.45 3.39
CA GLN A 85 -9.27 -16.02 2.09
C GLN A 85 -8.60 -15.19 0.99
N VAL A 86 -7.39 -15.60 0.58
CA VAL A 86 -6.62 -14.91 -0.45
C VAL A 86 -6.99 -15.50 -1.81
N GLU A 87 -8.03 -14.95 -2.43
CA GLU A 87 -8.50 -15.39 -3.76
C GLU A 87 -7.63 -14.77 -4.86
N GLU A 88 -7.32 -13.47 -4.71
CA GLU A 88 -6.53 -12.73 -5.67
C GLU A 88 -5.35 -12.02 -5.00
N MET A 89 -4.16 -12.21 -5.56
CA MET A 89 -2.96 -11.52 -5.07
C MET A 89 -1.97 -11.22 -6.20
N TRP A 90 -1.17 -10.17 -5.98
CA TRP A 90 -0.01 -9.84 -6.78
C TRP A 90 1.23 -9.76 -5.90
N CYS A 91 2.28 -10.49 -6.27
CA CYS A 91 3.57 -10.48 -5.59
C CYS A 91 4.54 -9.53 -6.29
N LEU A 92 5.09 -8.56 -5.54
CA LEU A 92 6.09 -7.65 -6.10
C LEU A 92 7.49 -8.21 -5.98
N SER A 93 8.16 -8.29 -7.14
CA SER A 93 9.55 -8.76 -7.23
C SER A 93 10.24 -8.15 -8.43
N THR A 94 11.51 -7.80 -8.29
CA THR A 94 12.36 -7.40 -9.42
C THR A 94 12.58 -8.53 -10.43
N LYS A 95 12.28 -9.78 -10.04
CA LYS A 95 12.39 -11.00 -10.86
C LYS A 95 11.11 -11.34 -11.63
N ALA A 96 10.06 -10.53 -11.50
CA ALA A 96 8.76 -10.80 -12.10
C ALA A 96 8.75 -10.67 -13.63
N PRO A 97 7.89 -11.46 -14.33
CA PRO A 97 7.86 -11.51 -15.78
C PRO A 97 7.12 -10.35 -16.43
N ARG A 98 6.30 -9.62 -15.69
CA ARG A 98 5.45 -8.53 -16.24
C ARG A 98 5.52 -7.25 -15.42
N SER A 99 5.21 -6.13 -16.09
CA SER A 99 5.08 -4.83 -15.42
C SER A 99 3.81 -4.75 -14.57
N TYR A 100 3.88 -4.01 -13.45
CA TYR A 100 2.74 -3.72 -12.60
C TYR A 100 1.58 -3.02 -13.35
N ALA A 101 1.90 -2.24 -14.38
CA ALA A 101 0.91 -1.54 -15.20
C ALA A 101 0.16 -2.47 -16.19
N GLN A 102 0.58 -3.72 -16.34
CA GLN A 102 -0.07 -4.74 -17.15
C GLN A 102 -0.96 -5.68 -16.33
N ALA A 103 -0.95 -5.54 -15.02
CA ALA A 103 -1.79 -6.32 -14.13
C ALA A 103 -3.18 -5.71 -14.03
N GLU A 104 -4.18 -6.57 -13.92
CA GLU A 104 -5.53 -6.19 -13.51
C GLU A 104 -5.63 -6.36 -12.00
N TYR A 105 -6.16 -5.35 -11.33
CA TYR A 105 -6.29 -5.36 -9.87
C TYR A 105 -7.76 -5.49 -9.50
N PRO A 106 -8.25 -6.71 -9.17
CA PRO A 106 -9.62 -6.87 -8.70
C PRO A 106 -9.82 -6.20 -7.34
N ARG A 107 -11.10 -6.02 -6.95
CA ARG A 107 -11.44 -5.53 -5.61
C ARG A 107 -10.94 -6.55 -4.58
N ASP A 108 -10.57 -6.08 -3.41
CA ASP A 108 -10.05 -6.89 -2.29
C ASP A 108 -8.75 -7.64 -2.59
N VAL A 109 -8.01 -7.26 -3.65
CA VAL A 109 -6.73 -7.88 -3.99
C VAL A 109 -5.68 -7.68 -2.90
N PHE A 110 -4.84 -8.69 -2.71
CA PHE A 110 -3.68 -8.64 -1.83
C PHE A 110 -2.43 -8.26 -2.63
N LEU A 111 -1.77 -7.16 -2.25
CA LEU A 111 -0.52 -6.70 -2.82
C LEU A 111 0.61 -7.09 -1.86
N VAL A 112 1.41 -8.08 -2.26
CA VAL A 112 2.39 -8.73 -1.38
C VAL A 112 3.80 -8.25 -1.68
N PHE A 113 4.46 -7.70 -0.67
CA PHE A 113 5.81 -7.14 -0.73
C PHE A 113 6.73 -7.86 0.25
N GLY A 114 7.96 -8.12 -0.18
CA GLY A 114 8.98 -8.74 0.66
C GLY A 114 9.82 -7.75 1.46
N ARG A 115 10.75 -8.30 2.25
CA ARG A 115 11.71 -7.52 3.03
C ARG A 115 12.65 -6.70 2.14
N GLU A 116 13.15 -5.60 2.69
CA GLU A 116 13.99 -4.64 1.96
C GLU A 116 15.30 -5.26 1.47
N SER A 117 15.89 -6.14 2.24
CA SER A 117 17.20 -6.73 1.92
C SER A 117 17.18 -7.85 0.90
N ARG A 118 16.08 -8.65 0.83
CA ARG A 118 16.03 -9.88 0.04
C ARG A 118 14.78 -10.05 -0.82
N GLY A 119 13.76 -9.21 -0.63
CA GLY A 119 12.45 -9.37 -1.28
C GLY A 119 11.65 -10.54 -0.72
N LEU A 120 10.75 -11.07 -1.54
CA LEU A 120 9.95 -12.25 -1.22
C LEU A 120 10.76 -13.54 -1.35
N PRO A 121 10.43 -14.59 -0.55
CA PRO A 121 11.06 -15.90 -0.68
C PRO A 121 10.90 -16.48 -2.08
N GLU A 122 11.98 -17.04 -2.65
CA GLU A 122 11.93 -17.58 -4.04
C GLU A 122 10.97 -18.76 -4.19
N ASN A 123 10.88 -19.61 -3.19
CA ASN A 123 9.93 -20.72 -3.19
C ASN A 123 8.45 -20.27 -3.23
N LEU A 124 8.15 -19.09 -2.70
CA LEU A 124 6.83 -18.46 -2.86
C LEU A 124 6.67 -17.96 -4.30
N LEU A 125 7.67 -17.21 -4.81
CA LEU A 125 7.61 -16.66 -6.17
C LEU A 125 7.48 -17.74 -7.23
N GLU A 126 8.17 -18.88 -7.10
CA GLU A 126 8.07 -20.02 -8.01
C GLU A 126 6.65 -20.57 -8.10
N ARG A 127 5.94 -20.66 -6.98
CA ARG A 127 4.56 -21.17 -6.93
C ARG A 127 3.54 -20.26 -7.57
N VAL A 128 3.83 -18.95 -7.61
CA VAL A 128 2.89 -17.91 -8.06
C VAL A 128 3.50 -17.02 -9.13
N TYR A 129 4.43 -17.53 -9.93
CA TYR A 129 5.23 -16.72 -10.86
C TYR A 129 4.37 -15.91 -11.83
N ASP A 130 3.27 -16.46 -12.31
CA ASP A 130 2.31 -15.77 -13.19
C ASP A 130 1.56 -14.62 -12.49
N ARG A 131 1.59 -14.60 -11.16
CA ARG A 131 1.04 -13.54 -10.31
C ARG A 131 2.13 -12.63 -9.76
N CYS A 132 3.32 -12.63 -10.37
CA CYS A 132 4.41 -11.74 -10.02
C CYS A 132 4.45 -10.55 -10.97
N ILE A 133 4.63 -9.37 -10.38
CA ILE A 133 4.72 -8.08 -11.08
C ILE A 133 5.94 -7.30 -10.63
N ARG A 134 6.42 -6.42 -11.49
CA ARG A 134 7.57 -5.53 -11.22
C ARG A 134 7.28 -4.09 -11.58
N ILE A 135 7.91 -3.17 -10.89
CA ILE A 135 8.02 -1.78 -11.32
C ILE A 135 9.22 -1.71 -12.28
N PRO A 136 9.05 -1.20 -13.52
CA PRO A 136 10.15 -1.03 -14.45
C PRO A 136 11.24 -0.11 -13.90
N MET A 137 12.48 -0.49 -14.12
CA MET A 137 13.67 0.28 -13.74
C MET A 137 14.71 0.19 -14.85
N ILE A 138 15.62 1.15 -14.88
CA ILE A 138 16.78 1.10 -15.78
C ILE A 138 17.66 -0.10 -15.46
N GLU A 139 18.41 -0.58 -16.44
CA GLU A 139 19.39 -1.65 -16.26
C GLU A 139 20.42 -1.26 -15.20
N GLY A 140 20.80 -2.20 -14.35
CA GLY A 140 21.73 -1.99 -13.23
C GLY A 140 21.12 -1.41 -11.96
N ALA A 141 19.90 -0.89 -11.99
CA ALA A 141 19.19 -0.51 -10.76
C ALA A 141 18.79 -1.76 -9.96
N ARG A 142 19.05 -1.75 -8.63
CA ARG A 142 18.79 -2.92 -7.77
C ARG A 142 17.31 -3.03 -7.42
N SER A 143 16.76 -2.01 -6.79
CA SER A 143 15.37 -1.94 -6.31
C SER A 143 15.00 -0.51 -5.97
N LEU A 144 13.70 -0.23 -5.93
CA LEU A 144 13.16 0.96 -5.30
C LEU A 144 13.03 0.76 -3.78
N ASN A 145 12.95 1.86 -3.05
CA ASN A 145 12.56 1.83 -1.64
C ASN A 145 11.19 1.15 -1.48
N LEU A 146 11.03 0.36 -0.41
CA LEU A 146 9.82 -0.44 -0.19
C LEU A 146 8.56 0.44 -0.13
N SER A 147 8.58 1.53 0.65
CA SER A 147 7.40 2.40 0.77
C SER A 147 7.03 3.10 -0.54
N ASN A 148 8.02 3.45 -1.37
CA ASN A 148 7.77 3.99 -2.71
C ASN A 148 7.13 2.92 -3.62
N SER A 149 7.62 1.69 -3.58
CA SER A 149 7.06 0.57 -4.35
C SER A 149 5.61 0.30 -3.97
N VAL A 150 5.31 0.29 -2.67
CA VAL A 150 3.93 0.14 -2.17
C VAL A 150 3.05 1.26 -2.69
N ALA A 151 3.46 2.52 -2.57
CA ALA A 151 2.68 3.66 -3.02
C ALA A 151 2.39 3.60 -4.53
N ILE A 152 3.40 3.34 -5.36
CA ILE A 152 3.25 3.25 -6.83
C ILE A 152 2.19 2.20 -7.20
N VAL A 153 2.28 0.99 -6.66
CA VAL A 153 1.37 -0.11 -7.04
C VAL A 153 -0.02 0.07 -6.45
N THR A 154 -0.11 0.58 -5.22
CA THR A 154 -1.39 0.91 -4.59
C THR A 154 -2.16 1.95 -5.41
N TYR A 155 -1.51 3.03 -5.82
CA TYR A 155 -2.16 4.08 -6.61
C TYR A 155 -2.50 3.63 -8.03
N GLU A 156 -1.75 2.71 -8.63
CA GLU A 156 -2.16 2.10 -9.90
C GLU A 156 -3.42 1.25 -9.73
N ALA A 157 -3.50 0.42 -8.69
CA ALA A 157 -4.69 -0.36 -8.39
C ALA A 157 -5.91 0.55 -8.14
N LEU A 158 -5.76 1.62 -7.35
CA LEU A 158 -6.81 2.61 -7.10
C LEU A 158 -7.21 3.35 -8.37
N ARG A 159 -6.26 3.67 -9.26
CA ARG A 159 -6.55 4.30 -10.56
C ARG A 159 -7.46 3.42 -11.42
N GLN A 160 -7.22 2.11 -11.44
CA GLN A 160 -8.08 1.16 -12.17
C GLN A 160 -9.51 1.11 -11.60
N HIS A 161 -9.70 1.45 -10.33
CA HIS A 161 -11.01 1.60 -9.68
C HIS A 161 -11.56 3.03 -9.69
N GLY A 162 -10.93 3.95 -10.46
CA GLY A 162 -11.40 5.33 -10.59
C GLY A 162 -11.29 6.15 -9.31
N PHE A 163 -10.38 5.79 -8.38
CA PHE A 163 -10.17 6.45 -7.08
C PHE A 163 -11.45 6.55 -6.24
N GLU A 164 -12.32 5.55 -6.33
CA GLU A 164 -13.56 5.51 -5.55
C GLU A 164 -13.31 5.86 -4.08
N HIS A 165 -14.14 6.75 -3.54
CA HIS A 165 -14.09 7.26 -2.15
C HIS A 165 -12.87 8.15 -1.80
N LEU A 166 -12.01 8.47 -2.75
CA LEU A 166 -10.93 9.43 -2.54
C LEU A 166 -11.31 10.80 -3.10
N LEU A 167 -10.80 11.85 -2.47
CA LEU A 167 -10.90 13.20 -3.00
C LEU A 167 -9.81 13.39 -4.08
N ASP A 168 -10.23 13.63 -5.31
CA ASP A 168 -9.38 13.79 -6.48
C ASP A 168 -9.14 15.25 -6.87
N HIS A 169 -9.71 16.18 -6.13
CA HIS A 169 -9.57 17.62 -6.35
C HIS A 169 -9.46 18.36 -5.02
N GLY A 170 -8.88 19.54 -5.07
CA GLY A 170 -8.72 20.43 -3.93
C GLY A 170 -8.98 21.89 -4.33
N ALA A 171 -8.93 22.78 -3.34
CA ALA A 171 -9.03 24.21 -3.53
C ALA A 171 -7.92 24.93 -2.75
N LEU A 172 -7.48 26.08 -3.26
CA LEU A 172 -6.58 26.94 -2.52
C LEU A 172 -7.25 27.44 -1.24
N THR A 173 -6.51 27.44 -0.15
CA THR A 173 -7.04 27.80 1.19
C THR A 173 -7.20 29.29 1.41
N GLY A 174 -6.70 30.12 0.48
CA GLY A 174 -6.69 31.59 0.59
C GLY A 174 -5.82 32.11 1.74
N ARG A 175 -4.85 31.30 2.22
CA ARG A 175 -3.90 31.79 3.21
C ARG A 175 -2.93 32.73 2.51
N ASP A 176 -2.90 33.97 2.98
CA ASP A 176 -1.92 34.98 2.57
C ASP A 176 -0.56 34.59 3.20
N GLU A 177 0.24 33.87 2.46
CA GLU A 177 1.65 33.71 2.78
C GLU A 177 2.42 34.87 2.11
N GLU A 178 3.39 35.43 2.82
CA GLU A 178 4.31 36.41 2.22
C GLU A 178 4.91 35.80 0.96
N PRO A 179 4.89 36.51 -0.18
CA PRO A 179 5.46 36.02 -1.42
C PRO A 179 6.92 35.62 -1.21
N GLY A 180 7.23 34.34 -1.31
CA GLY A 180 8.61 33.90 -1.27
C GLY A 180 9.38 34.30 -2.52
N ALA A 181 10.71 34.42 -2.43
CA ALA A 181 11.58 34.78 -3.57
C ALA A 181 11.40 33.89 -4.82
N TRP A 182 10.80 32.67 -4.65
CA TRP A 182 10.47 31.75 -5.76
C TRP A 182 9.41 32.31 -6.72
N MET A 183 8.61 33.31 -6.28
CA MET A 183 7.62 33.97 -7.15
C MET A 183 8.27 34.74 -8.29
N ASP A 184 9.54 35.17 -8.13
CA ASP A 184 10.28 35.88 -9.15
C ASP A 184 10.70 34.98 -10.33
N TYR A 185 10.52 33.66 -10.23
CA TYR A 185 10.83 32.68 -11.27
C TYR A 185 9.61 32.24 -12.10
N LEU A 186 8.40 32.68 -11.76
CA LEU A 186 7.17 32.40 -12.49
C LEU A 186 6.85 33.50 -13.49
#